data_9a022689dd16c943dce6cd80c010c450
#
_entry.id   9a022689dd16c943dce6cd80c010c450
#
_cell.length_a   1.000
_cell.length_b   1.000
_cell.length_c   1.000
_cell.angle_alpha   90.00
_cell.angle_beta   90.00
_cell.angle_gamma   90.00
#
_symmetry.space_group_name_H-M   'P 1'
#
loop_
_entity.id
_entity.type
_entity.pdbx_description
1 polymer ?
#
loop_
_entity_poly.entity_id
_entity_poly.type
_entity_poly.pdbx_seq_one_letter_code
_entity_poly.pdbx_strand_id
1 'polypeptide(L)'
;MFVENLKETINLGSKFAKQLNPQSIVLLKGPIGAGKTTFVQGIAKGLSITEDITSPTFSLSHHYRSGEIPLIHLDLYRLENVSSAREIFFSEEEEAIQRQAILIIEWPELIEPFIQNFWKINIGYAKNYGRHYEIRDPKNLLTFS
;
A
#
# COMPACT_ATOMS: atom_id res chain seq x y z
N MET A 1 -10.78 -1.88 -12.30
CA MET A 1 -10.81 -0.45 -12.68
C MET A 1 -9.58 -0.10 -13.50
N PHE A 2 -9.78 0.64 -14.55
CA PHE A 2 -8.72 1.05 -15.49
C PHE A 2 -8.33 2.51 -15.25
N VAL A 3 -7.02 2.77 -15.24
CA VAL A 3 -6.48 4.14 -15.18
C VAL A 3 -5.53 4.36 -16.34
N GLU A 4 -5.60 5.54 -16.96
CA GLU A 4 -4.84 5.85 -18.17
C GLU A 4 -3.48 6.48 -17.89
N ASN A 5 -3.33 7.19 -16.77
CA ASN A 5 -2.16 8.01 -16.52
C ASN A 5 -1.90 8.18 -15.02
N LEU A 6 -0.79 8.84 -14.68
CA LEU A 6 -0.38 9.08 -13.30
C LEU A 6 -1.41 9.90 -12.51
N LYS A 7 -2.04 10.88 -13.15
CA LYS A 7 -3.05 11.71 -12.49
C LYS A 7 -4.24 10.88 -12.04
N GLU A 8 -4.70 9.97 -12.89
CA GLU A 8 -5.81 9.07 -12.55
C GLU A 8 -5.43 8.09 -11.45
N THR A 9 -4.17 7.63 -11.45
CA THR A 9 -3.64 6.76 -10.38
C THR A 9 -3.67 7.49 -9.04
N ILE A 10 -3.20 8.73 -9.01
CA ILE A 10 -3.21 9.53 -7.78
C ILE A 10 -4.65 9.78 -7.31
N ASN A 11 -5.56 10.09 -8.23
CA ASN A 11 -6.97 10.29 -7.91
C ASN A 11 -7.61 9.03 -7.34
N LEU A 12 -7.31 7.87 -7.92
CA LEU A 12 -7.82 6.59 -7.40
C LEU A 12 -7.29 6.33 -6.00
N GLY A 13 -5.99 6.53 -5.76
CA GLY A 13 -5.39 6.39 -4.44
C GLY A 13 -6.02 7.33 -3.41
N SER A 14 -6.26 8.58 -3.79
CA SER A 14 -6.89 9.57 -2.93
C SER A 14 -8.32 9.17 -2.54
N LYS A 15 -9.10 8.67 -3.49
CA LYS A 15 -10.43 8.12 -3.22
C LYS A 15 -10.38 6.91 -2.30
N PHE A 16 -9.46 5.99 -2.59
CA PHE A 16 -9.28 4.78 -1.81
C PHE A 16 -8.94 5.11 -0.35
N ALA A 17 -8.13 6.13 -0.12
CA ALA A 17 -7.73 6.54 1.23
C ALA A 17 -8.92 6.81 2.15
N LYS A 18 -10.04 7.24 1.60
CA LYS A 18 -11.26 7.52 2.39
C LYS A 18 -11.91 6.27 2.96
N GLN A 19 -11.55 5.09 2.45
CA GLN A 19 -12.03 3.81 2.96
C GLN A 19 -11.17 3.30 4.12
N LEU A 20 -10.01 3.89 4.34
CA LEU A 20 -9.05 3.40 5.32
C LEU A 20 -9.31 3.98 6.70
N ASN A 21 -9.07 3.17 7.71
CA ASN A 21 -9.20 3.53 9.11
C ASN A 21 -7.84 3.35 9.80
N PRO A 22 -7.64 3.95 10.98
CA PRO A 22 -6.45 3.62 11.77
C PRO A 22 -6.30 2.09 11.90
N GLN A 23 -5.07 1.62 11.79
CA GLN A 23 -4.69 0.21 11.82
C GLN A 23 -5.13 -0.61 10.59
N SER A 24 -5.67 0.00 9.54
CA SER A 24 -5.90 -0.71 8.27
C SER A 24 -4.57 -1.22 7.71
N ILE A 25 -4.59 -2.42 7.16
CA ILE A 25 -3.45 -3.00 6.44
C ILE A 25 -3.82 -3.09 4.96
N VAL A 26 -2.91 -2.65 4.11
CA VAL A 26 -3.09 -2.66 2.66
C VAL A 26 -1.93 -3.44 2.03
N LEU A 27 -2.25 -4.52 1.34
CA LEU A 27 -1.27 -5.28 0.57
C LEU A 27 -1.32 -4.81 -0.88
N LEU A 28 -0.18 -4.38 -1.40
CA LEU A 28 -0.07 -3.78 -2.72
C LEU A 28 0.81 -4.65 -3.60
N LYS A 29 0.22 -5.27 -4.61
CA LYS A 29 0.88 -6.23 -5.49
C LYS A 29 0.90 -5.72 -6.92
N GLY A 30 1.99 -5.98 -7.61
CA GLY A 30 2.14 -5.63 -9.00
C GLY A 30 3.59 -5.67 -9.42
N PRO A 31 3.87 -5.80 -10.72
CA PRO A 31 5.24 -5.83 -11.21
C PRO A 31 5.97 -4.50 -10.99
N ILE A 32 7.29 -4.53 -11.12
CA ILE A 32 8.11 -3.32 -11.09
C ILE A 32 7.60 -2.36 -12.17
N GLY A 33 7.46 -1.09 -11.81
CA GLY A 33 6.98 -0.07 -12.74
C GLY A 33 5.47 -0.04 -12.92
N ALA A 34 4.71 -0.85 -12.18
CA ALA A 34 3.25 -0.86 -12.31
C ALA A 34 2.57 0.38 -11.73
N GLY A 35 3.30 1.21 -10.96
CA GLY A 35 2.75 2.41 -10.38
C GLY A 35 2.39 2.29 -8.91
N LYS A 36 2.99 1.34 -8.19
CA LYS A 36 2.73 1.14 -6.76
C LYS A 36 3.06 2.39 -5.95
N THR A 37 4.23 2.98 -6.17
CA THR A 37 4.63 4.20 -5.46
C THR A 37 3.69 5.37 -5.79
N THR A 38 3.30 5.53 -7.05
CA THR A 38 2.34 6.57 -7.44
C THR A 38 1.00 6.39 -6.75
N PHE A 39 0.55 5.16 -6.62
CA PHE A 39 -0.70 4.87 -5.90
C PHE A 39 -0.59 5.24 -4.41
N VAL A 40 0.55 4.94 -3.79
CA VAL A 40 0.81 5.32 -2.39
C VAL A 40 0.85 6.85 -2.26
N GLN A 41 1.41 7.56 -3.23
CA GLN A 41 1.37 9.03 -3.27
C GLN A 41 -0.08 9.53 -3.29
N GLY A 42 -0.95 8.87 -4.04
CA GLY A 42 -2.38 9.18 -4.06
C GLY A 42 -3.04 8.96 -2.71
N ILE A 43 -2.76 7.84 -2.06
CA ILE A 43 -3.26 7.56 -0.71
C ILE A 43 -2.79 8.65 0.26
N ALA A 44 -1.52 8.98 0.22
CA ALA A 44 -0.94 10.01 1.08
C ALA A 44 -1.62 11.36 0.87
N LYS A 45 -1.90 11.73 -0.37
CA LYS A 45 -2.63 12.95 -0.69
C LYS A 45 -4.03 12.93 -0.06
N GLY A 46 -4.72 11.80 -0.17
CA GLY A 46 -6.05 11.63 0.44
C GLY A 46 -6.03 11.69 1.96
N LEU A 47 -4.89 11.41 2.58
CA LEU A 47 -4.70 11.49 4.04
C LEU A 47 -4.10 12.85 4.48
N SER A 48 -3.93 13.78 3.55
CA SER A 48 -3.33 15.10 3.82
C SER A 48 -1.89 15.02 4.33
N ILE A 49 -1.14 14.03 3.89
CA ILE A 49 0.28 13.89 4.19
C ILE A 49 1.05 14.89 3.33
N THR A 50 1.91 15.71 3.97
CA THR A 50 2.67 16.75 3.29
C THR A 50 4.12 16.36 2.99
N GLU A 51 4.61 15.28 3.60
CA GLU A 51 5.95 14.76 3.34
C GLU A 51 6.00 14.14 1.93
N ASP A 52 7.17 14.18 1.30
CA ASP A 52 7.37 13.55 0.00
C ASP A 52 7.35 12.02 0.15
N ILE A 53 6.52 11.36 -0.63
CA ILE A 53 6.42 9.91 -0.63
C ILE A 53 7.43 9.34 -1.62
N THR A 54 8.32 8.49 -1.13
CA THR A 54 9.33 7.81 -1.94
C THR A 54 9.27 6.31 -1.68
N SER A 55 9.79 5.52 -2.63
CA SER A 55 9.84 4.07 -2.47
C SER A 55 10.80 3.68 -1.33
N PRO A 56 10.38 2.84 -0.38
CA PRO A 56 11.25 2.38 0.71
C PRO A 56 12.06 1.13 0.36
N THR A 57 12.30 0.84 -0.93
CA THR A 57 12.96 -0.41 -1.34
C THR A 57 14.28 -0.66 -0.64
N PHE A 58 15.10 0.37 -0.46
CA PHE A 58 16.42 0.23 0.16
C PHE A 58 16.40 0.34 1.69
N SER A 59 15.51 1.15 2.23
CA SER A 59 15.35 1.33 3.68
C SER A 59 14.34 0.36 4.29
N LEU A 60 13.59 -0.36 3.48
CA LEU A 60 12.51 -1.29 3.81
C LEU A 60 11.26 -0.60 4.35
N SER A 61 11.37 0.48 5.09
CA SER A 61 10.23 1.14 5.73
C SER A 61 10.40 2.65 5.77
N HIS A 62 9.31 3.37 5.48
CA HIS A 62 9.20 4.82 5.69
C HIS A 62 7.98 5.11 6.56
N HIS A 63 8.14 6.04 7.51
CA HIS A 63 7.07 6.49 8.38
C HIS A 63 6.70 7.94 8.06
N TYR A 64 5.41 8.21 7.83
CA TYR A 64 4.89 9.53 7.50
C TYR A 64 3.87 9.93 8.57
N ARG A 65 4.09 11.06 9.22
CA ARG A 65 3.34 11.47 10.42
C ARG A 65 2.50 12.73 10.25
N SER A 66 2.65 13.43 9.13
CA SER A 66 2.02 14.75 8.92
C SER A 66 0.53 14.70 8.59
N GLY A 67 -0.01 13.55 8.20
CA GLY A 67 -1.39 13.43 7.74
C GLY A 67 -2.41 13.26 8.85
N GLU A 68 -3.68 13.14 8.46
CA GLU A 68 -4.79 12.88 9.37
C GLU A 68 -4.64 11.55 10.09
N ILE A 69 -4.11 10.54 9.39
CA ILE A 69 -3.78 9.23 9.94
C ILE A 69 -2.32 8.97 9.56
N PRO A 70 -1.46 8.58 10.52
CA PRO A 70 -0.08 8.25 10.19
C PRO A 70 -0.02 7.07 9.20
N LEU A 71 1.01 7.05 8.36
CA LEU A 71 1.20 6.02 7.35
C LEU A 71 2.58 5.38 7.52
N ILE A 72 2.59 4.06 7.55
CA ILE A 72 3.83 3.26 7.49
C ILE A 72 3.84 2.55 6.15
N HIS A 73 4.87 2.78 5.37
CA HIS A 73 5.03 2.19 4.04
C HIS A 73 6.21 1.21 4.08
N LEU A 74 5.92 -0.06 3.88
CA LEU A 74 6.86 -1.18 3.97
C LEU A 74 7.03 -1.79 2.57
N ASP A 75 8.29 -2.09 2.18
CA ASP A 75 8.59 -2.74 0.91
C ASP A 75 9.48 -3.94 1.17
N LEU A 76 8.98 -5.13 0.87
CA LEU A 76 9.68 -6.40 1.12
C LEU A 76 10.39 -6.97 -0.12
N TYR A 77 10.47 -6.19 -1.20
CA TYR A 77 11.02 -6.66 -2.48
C TYR A 77 12.40 -7.31 -2.35
N ARG A 78 13.28 -6.75 -1.53
CA ARG A 78 14.66 -7.22 -1.38
C ARG A 78 14.81 -8.39 -0.43
N LEU A 79 13.77 -8.76 0.30
CA LEU A 79 13.85 -9.86 1.24
C LEU A 79 13.50 -11.17 0.55
N GLU A 80 14.34 -12.18 0.75
CA GLU A 80 14.14 -13.51 0.18
C GLU A 80 13.72 -14.54 1.24
N ASN A 81 13.83 -14.17 2.50
CA ASN A 81 13.67 -15.07 3.64
C ASN A 81 12.39 -14.73 4.40
N VAL A 82 11.52 -15.72 4.57
CA VAL A 82 10.26 -15.57 5.29
C VAL A 82 10.49 -15.09 6.73
N SER A 83 11.49 -15.62 7.40
CA SER A 83 11.79 -15.26 8.79
C SER A 83 12.12 -13.77 8.93
N SER A 84 12.97 -13.25 8.05
CA SER A 84 13.34 -11.82 8.05
C SER A 84 12.13 -10.95 7.72
N ALA A 85 11.32 -11.36 6.73
CA ALA A 85 10.12 -10.62 6.36
C ALA A 85 9.10 -10.57 7.50
N ARG A 86 8.90 -11.67 8.20
CA ARG A 86 8.00 -11.74 9.36
C ARG A 86 8.47 -10.84 10.49
N GLU A 87 9.76 -10.86 10.78
CA GLU A 87 10.34 -10.04 11.85
C GLU A 87 10.07 -8.55 11.60
N ILE A 88 10.34 -8.08 10.40
CA ILE A 88 10.10 -6.69 10.02
C ILE A 88 8.59 -6.37 10.03
N PHE A 89 7.79 -7.27 9.48
CA PHE A 89 6.34 -7.06 9.44
C PHE A 89 5.76 -6.94 10.86
N PHE A 90 6.08 -7.85 11.75
CA PHE A 90 5.54 -7.81 13.12
C PHE A 90 6.01 -6.58 13.89
N SER A 91 7.25 -6.15 13.68
CA SER A 91 7.75 -4.91 14.27
C SER A 91 6.97 -3.69 13.77
N GLU A 92 6.74 -3.59 12.46
CA GLU A 92 6.01 -2.46 11.88
C GLU A 92 4.52 -2.51 12.20
N GLU A 93 3.94 -3.70 12.29
CA GLU A 93 2.55 -3.85 12.71
C GLU A 93 2.36 -3.37 14.15
N GLU A 94 3.27 -3.68 15.04
CA GLU A 94 3.24 -3.20 16.41
C GLU A 94 3.29 -1.68 16.47
N GLU A 95 4.17 -1.06 15.68
CA GLU A 95 4.25 0.40 15.56
C GLU A 95 2.94 0.98 15.02
N ALA A 96 2.35 0.33 14.01
CA ALA A 96 1.09 0.77 13.44
C ALA A 96 -0.04 0.74 14.47
N ILE A 97 -0.08 -0.30 15.29
CA ILE A 97 -1.08 -0.41 16.35
C ILE A 97 -0.89 0.70 17.39
N GLN A 98 0.33 0.91 17.84
CA GLN A 98 0.64 1.93 18.85
C GLN A 98 0.33 3.34 18.35
N ARG A 99 0.61 3.63 17.10
CA ARG A 99 0.45 4.97 16.51
C ARG A 99 -0.90 5.17 15.83
N GLN A 100 -1.75 4.16 15.80
CA GLN A 100 -3.01 4.17 15.05
C GLN A 100 -2.77 4.48 13.57
N ALA A 101 -1.72 3.90 13.00
CA ALA A 101 -1.28 4.15 11.64
C ALA A 101 -1.90 3.15 10.65
N ILE A 102 -1.95 3.55 9.39
CA ILE A 102 -2.24 2.66 8.27
C ILE A 102 -0.90 2.02 7.85
N LEU A 103 -0.91 0.73 7.59
CA LEU A 103 0.27 -0.01 7.14
C LEU A 103 0.07 -0.46 5.69
N ILE A 104 0.91 0.06 4.79
CA ILE A 104 0.90 -0.34 3.38
C ILE A 104 2.13 -1.19 3.11
N ILE A 105 1.94 -2.36 2.52
CA ILE A 105 3.02 -3.33 2.27
C ILE A 105 3.09 -3.64 0.79
N GLU A 106 4.24 -3.30 0.16
CA GLU A 106 4.56 -3.74 -1.21
C GLU A 106 5.31 -5.05 -1.17
N TRP A 107 5.10 -5.90 -2.16
CA TRP A 107 5.68 -7.23 -2.27
C TRP A 107 5.38 -8.09 -1.04
N PRO A 108 4.09 -8.29 -0.72
CA PRO A 108 3.69 -8.92 0.54
C PRO A 108 3.74 -10.44 0.54
N GLU A 109 4.16 -11.09 -0.53
CA GLU A 109 4.01 -12.53 -0.76
C GLU A 109 4.54 -13.38 0.39
N LEU A 110 5.69 -12.99 0.97
CA LEU A 110 6.30 -13.77 2.04
C LEU A 110 5.52 -13.73 3.35
N ILE A 111 4.73 -12.68 3.58
CA ILE A 111 4.04 -12.50 4.87
C ILE A 111 2.51 -12.55 4.75
N GLU A 112 1.97 -12.56 3.56
CA GLU A 112 0.52 -12.57 3.35
C GLU A 112 -0.18 -13.71 4.12
N PRO A 113 0.35 -14.94 4.19
CA PRO A 113 -0.29 -16.02 4.95
C PRO A 113 -0.44 -15.75 6.44
N PHE A 114 0.28 -14.76 6.98
CA PHE A 114 0.26 -14.44 8.42
C PHE A 114 -0.64 -13.27 8.76
N ILE A 115 -1.34 -12.69 7.76
CA ILE A 115 -2.20 -11.53 7.95
C ILE A 115 -3.65 -11.94 7.72
N GLN A 116 -4.55 -11.54 8.63
CA GLN A 116 -5.96 -11.96 8.56
C GLN A 116 -6.89 -10.93 7.93
N ASN A 117 -6.76 -9.66 8.29
CA ASN A 117 -7.67 -8.61 7.83
C ASN A 117 -6.88 -7.56 7.08
N PHE A 118 -7.05 -7.51 5.77
CA PHE A 118 -6.30 -6.57 4.94
C PHE A 118 -7.04 -6.23 3.65
N TRP A 119 -6.79 -5.04 3.15
CA TRP A 119 -7.13 -4.68 1.78
C TRP A 119 -6.08 -5.29 0.85
N LYS A 120 -6.52 -5.79 -0.30
CA LYS A 120 -5.60 -6.34 -1.29
C LYS A 120 -5.79 -5.62 -2.61
N ILE A 121 -4.70 -5.04 -3.10
CA ILE A 121 -4.70 -4.29 -4.35
C ILE A 121 -3.74 -4.97 -5.31
N ASN A 122 -4.26 -5.39 -6.45
CA ASN A 122 -3.47 -5.93 -7.53
C ASN A 122 -3.44 -4.93 -8.67
N ILE A 123 -2.23 -4.58 -9.12
CA ILE A 123 -2.01 -3.65 -10.23
C ILE A 123 -1.40 -4.41 -11.38
N GLY A 124 -1.98 -4.31 -12.56
CA GLY A 124 -1.47 -4.93 -13.76
C GLY A 124 -1.32 -3.93 -14.89
N TYR A 125 -0.49 -4.27 -15.87
CA TYR A 125 -0.38 -3.49 -17.09
C TYR A 125 -1.63 -3.68 -17.94
N ALA A 126 -2.08 -2.61 -18.56
CA ALA A 126 -3.21 -2.61 -19.49
C ALA A 126 -2.78 -2.04 -20.83
N LYS A 127 -3.69 -2.05 -21.81
CA LYS A 127 -3.42 -1.49 -23.14
C LYS A 127 -3.14 0.01 -23.05
N ASN A 128 -2.39 0.54 -24.05
CA ASN A 128 -2.11 1.97 -24.18
C ASN A 128 -1.42 2.58 -22.96
N TYR A 129 -0.47 1.85 -22.38
CA TYR A 129 0.30 2.28 -21.20
C TYR A 129 -0.54 2.55 -19.95
N GLY A 130 -1.82 2.14 -19.97
CA GLY A 130 -2.68 2.22 -18.80
C GLY A 130 -2.39 1.14 -17.78
N ARG A 131 -3.14 1.18 -16.69
CA ARG A 131 -3.04 0.19 -15.60
C ARG A 131 -4.43 -0.30 -15.24
N HIS A 132 -4.48 -1.54 -14.81
CA HIS A 132 -5.70 -2.15 -14.32
C HIS A 132 -5.56 -2.42 -12.82
N TYR A 133 -6.54 -1.97 -12.04
CA TYR A 133 -6.57 -2.11 -10.58
C TYR A 133 -7.69 -3.03 -10.16
N GLU A 134 -7.37 -4.01 -9.33
CA GLU A 134 -8.34 -4.84 -8.63
C GLU A 134 -8.16 -4.59 -7.14
N ILE A 135 -9.21 -4.06 -6.50
CA ILE A 135 -9.17 -3.70 -5.08
C ILE A 135 -10.19 -4.55 -4.35
N ARG A 136 -9.72 -5.34 -3.39
CA ARG A 136 -10.57 -6.18 -2.54
C ARG A 136 -10.49 -5.71 -1.10
N ASP A 137 -11.65 -5.64 -0.45
CA ASP A 137 -11.76 -5.24 0.94
C ASP A 137 -11.32 -6.38 1.89
N PRO A 138 -11.26 -6.14 3.21
CA PRO A 138 -10.86 -7.20 4.15
C PRO A 138 -11.76 -8.44 4.15
N LYS A 139 -12.96 -8.36 3.58
CA LYS A 139 -13.86 -9.50 3.40
C LYS A 139 -13.66 -10.17 2.04
N ASN A 140 -12.63 -9.76 1.30
CA ASN A 140 -12.31 -10.26 -0.04
C ASN A 140 -13.36 -9.92 -1.11
N LEU A 141 -14.16 -8.89 -0.87
CA LEU A 141 -15.14 -8.39 -1.85
C LEU A 141 -14.51 -7.35 -2.75
N LEU A 142 -14.80 -7.44 -4.05
CA LEU A 142 -14.30 -6.50 -5.05
C LEU A 142 -14.96 -5.13 -4.84
N THR A 143 -14.15 -4.07 -4.81
CA THR A 143 -14.58 -2.69 -4.64
C THR A 143 -14.00 -1.81 -5.75
N PHE A 144 -14.55 -0.62 -5.91
CA PHE A 144 -14.10 0.34 -6.93
C PHE A 144 -14.19 -0.23 -8.36
N SER A 145 -15.30 -0.82 -8.67
CA SER A 145 -15.56 -1.32 -10.03
C SER A 145 -15.95 -0.19 -10.98
#